data_0eb3d4de04c671960ee0ec1493bfef78
#
_entry.id   0eb3d4de04c671960ee0ec1493bfef78
#
_cell.length_a   1.000
_cell.length_b   1.000
_cell.length_c   1.000
_cell.angle_alpha   90.00
_cell.angle_beta   90.00
_cell.angle_gamma   90.00
#
_symmetry.space_group_name_H-M   'P 1'
#
loop_
_entity.id
_entity.type
_entity.pdbx_description
1 polymer ?
#
loop_
_entity_poly.entity_id
_entity_poly.type
_entity_poly.pdbx_seq_one_letter_code
_entity_poly.pdbx_strand_id
1 'polypeptide(L)'
;LEAQEGIELLDVMDRSFDRKRFEAGELSPVFFGSALTNFGVRMILDAMVDLVPSPSPRIDREGDPRALDAPFSGIVFKVQANMDKAHRDRVAFLRVCSGQFDRGMVVTHEPTGKPFATKYAHSVSGQERETVEQAFPGDVVGLVNANDFRVGDSVYVDDKVQWPLVPSFAPAHFRIARTLDTSKAKQFRSGIGQLDEEGVVQVLREPDIGDQAPILAAVGPLQF
;
A
#
# COMPACT_ATOMS: atom_id res chain seq x y z
N LEU A 1 32.90 -10.46 -23.77
CA LEU A 1 32.84 -11.92 -23.73
C LEU A 1 31.89 -12.39 -22.61
N GLU A 2 32.15 -12.10 -21.33
CA GLU A 2 31.31 -12.53 -20.21
C GLU A 2 29.79 -12.11 -20.30
N ALA A 3 29.54 -10.88 -20.77
CA ALA A 3 28.14 -10.40 -20.92
C ALA A 3 27.43 -11.13 -22.07
N GLN A 4 28.12 -11.48 -23.13
CA GLN A 4 27.54 -12.23 -24.24
C GLN A 4 27.25 -13.69 -23.87
N GLU A 5 28.17 -14.34 -23.16
CA GLU A 5 27.96 -15.68 -22.63
C GLU A 5 26.80 -15.72 -21.62
N GLY A 6 26.65 -14.67 -20.80
CA GLY A 6 25.52 -14.52 -19.89
C GLY A 6 24.16 -14.39 -20.61
N ILE A 7 24.10 -13.64 -21.72
CA ILE A 7 22.89 -13.49 -22.54
C ILE A 7 22.54 -14.81 -23.21
N GLU A 8 23.51 -15.49 -23.81
CA GLU A 8 23.30 -16.81 -24.43
C GLU A 8 22.80 -17.85 -23.41
N LEU A 9 23.32 -17.79 -22.17
CA LEU A 9 22.85 -18.67 -21.10
C LEU A 9 21.40 -18.39 -20.71
N LEU A 10 20.99 -17.13 -20.67
CA LEU A 10 19.59 -16.76 -20.39
C LEU A 10 18.63 -17.24 -21.48
N ASP A 11 19.05 -17.17 -22.75
CA ASP A 11 18.28 -17.66 -23.87
C ASP A 11 18.12 -19.19 -23.82
N VAL A 12 19.20 -19.93 -23.48
CA VAL A 12 19.16 -21.39 -23.30
C VAL A 12 18.24 -21.78 -22.12
N MET A 13 18.15 -20.95 -21.09
CA MET A 13 17.29 -21.19 -19.92
C MET A 13 15.82 -20.77 -20.14
N ASP A 14 15.42 -20.41 -21.37
CA ASP A 14 14.07 -19.93 -21.71
C ASP A 14 13.61 -18.74 -20.80
N ARG A 15 14.53 -17.84 -20.52
CA ARG A 15 14.27 -16.63 -19.75
C ARG A 15 14.13 -15.36 -20.62
N SER A 16 13.74 -15.57 -21.87
CA SER A 16 13.36 -14.51 -22.78
C SER A 16 12.08 -13.80 -22.28
N PHE A 17 11.95 -12.52 -22.62
CA PHE A 17 10.75 -11.77 -22.27
C PHE A 17 9.53 -12.32 -23.01
N ASP A 18 8.49 -12.70 -22.26
CA ASP A 18 7.19 -13.10 -22.77
C ASP A 18 6.11 -12.16 -22.21
N ARG A 19 5.44 -11.44 -23.10
CA ARG A 19 4.42 -10.45 -22.73
C ARG A 19 3.24 -11.05 -21.99
N LYS A 20 2.78 -12.24 -22.38
CA LYS A 20 1.63 -12.89 -21.73
C LYS A 20 1.96 -13.33 -20.31
N ARG A 21 3.17 -13.83 -20.10
CA ARG A 21 3.66 -14.18 -18.76
C ARG A 21 3.87 -12.95 -17.90
N PHE A 22 4.30 -11.84 -18.49
CA PHE A 22 4.38 -10.56 -17.78
C PHE A 22 2.99 -10.06 -17.36
N GLU A 23 2.01 -10.07 -18.26
CA GLU A 23 0.63 -9.67 -17.98
C GLU A 23 -0.04 -10.60 -16.94
N ALA A 24 0.33 -11.88 -16.90
CA ALA A 24 -0.09 -12.84 -15.89
C ALA A 24 0.64 -12.67 -14.52
N GLY A 25 1.64 -11.80 -14.43
CA GLY A 25 2.43 -11.60 -13.22
C GLY A 25 3.48 -12.71 -12.95
N GLU A 26 3.76 -13.56 -13.92
CA GLU A 26 4.72 -14.66 -13.82
C GLU A 26 6.17 -14.25 -14.15
N LEU A 27 6.33 -13.09 -14.75
CA LEU A 27 7.61 -12.58 -15.23
C LEU A 27 7.74 -11.09 -14.89
N SER A 28 8.94 -10.68 -14.51
CA SER A 28 9.29 -9.26 -14.33
C SER A 28 10.41 -8.90 -15.29
N PRO A 29 10.22 -7.91 -16.20
CA PRO A 29 11.28 -7.43 -17.06
C PRO A 29 12.30 -6.65 -16.23
N VAL A 30 13.57 -6.79 -16.57
CA VAL A 30 14.68 -6.11 -15.92
C VAL A 30 15.34 -5.15 -16.91
N PHE A 31 15.52 -3.90 -16.48
CA PHE A 31 16.18 -2.85 -17.24
C PHE A 31 17.38 -2.32 -16.47
N PHE A 32 18.49 -2.13 -17.16
CA PHE A 32 19.68 -1.52 -16.59
C PHE A 32 19.71 -0.02 -16.94
N GLY A 33 19.85 0.81 -15.94
CA GLY A 33 19.85 2.25 -16.14
C GLY A 33 20.49 3.02 -14.98
N SER A 34 20.75 4.30 -15.23
CA SER A 34 21.25 5.24 -14.24
C SER A 34 20.45 6.54 -14.32
N ALA A 35 19.68 6.84 -13.30
CA ALA A 35 18.94 8.11 -13.20
C ALA A 35 19.90 9.32 -13.14
N LEU A 36 21.09 9.15 -12.56
CA LEU A 36 22.08 10.22 -12.44
C LEU A 36 22.61 10.69 -13.81
N THR A 37 22.80 9.76 -14.74
CA THR A 37 23.34 10.04 -16.10
C THR A 37 22.24 9.99 -17.17
N ASN A 38 20.98 9.73 -16.81
CA ASN A 38 19.86 9.47 -17.70
C ASN A 38 20.07 8.29 -18.67
N PHE A 39 21.05 7.41 -18.39
CA PHE A 39 21.28 6.21 -19.19
C PHE A 39 20.13 5.22 -19.01
N GLY A 40 19.54 4.73 -20.09
CA GLY A 40 18.49 3.71 -20.07
C GLY A 40 17.13 4.18 -19.58
N VAL A 41 16.98 5.40 -19.03
CA VAL A 41 15.71 5.91 -18.47
C VAL A 41 14.60 5.94 -19.52
N ARG A 42 14.89 6.40 -20.75
CA ARG A 42 13.92 6.42 -21.83
C ARG A 42 13.40 5.02 -22.17
N MET A 43 14.25 4.01 -22.17
CA MET A 43 13.85 2.63 -22.45
C MET A 43 12.85 2.10 -21.41
N ILE A 44 13.05 2.46 -20.14
CA ILE A 44 12.10 2.10 -19.06
C ILE A 44 10.76 2.82 -19.27
N LEU A 45 10.78 4.11 -19.60
CA LEU A 45 9.54 4.88 -19.83
C LEU A 45 8.77 4.36 -21.06
N ASP A 46 9.47 4.10 -22.16
CA ASP A 46 8.86 3.52 -23.36
C ASP A 46 8.26 2.13 -23.04
N ALA A 47 8.99 1.29 -22.30
CA ALA A 47 8.49 -0.01 -21.87
C ALA A 47 7.29 0.08 -20.92
N MET A 48 7.23 1.08 -20.03
CA MET A 48 6.06 1.31 -19.19
C MET A 48 4.82 1.65 -20.03
N VAL A 49 4.98 2.50 -21.05
CA VAL A 49 3.86 2.84 -21.94
C VAL A 49 3.39 1.63 -22.75
N ASP A 50 4.31 0.80 -23.22
CA ASP A 50 4.00 -0.33 -24.08
C ASP A 50 3.50 -1.57 -23.34
N LEU A 51 4.01 -1.82 -22.14
CA LEU A 51 3.84 -3.09 -21.43
C LEU A 51 2.85 -3.05 -20.26
N VAL A 52 2.72 -1.90 -19.57
CA VAL A 52 1.85 -1.84 -18.38
C VAL A 52 0.38 -2.02 -18.80
N PRO A 53 -0.31 -3.08 -18.31
CA PRO A 53 -1.68 -3.33 -18.69
C PRO A 53 -2.63 -2.32 -18.03
N SER A 54 -3.78 -2.10 -18.66
CA SER A 54 -4.89 -1.39 -18.03
C SER A 54 -5.38 -2.14 -16.79
N PRO A 55 -6.05 -1.47 -15.85
CA PRO A 55 -6.68 -2.13 -14.72
C PRO A 55 -7.58 -3.29 -15.17
N SER A 56 -7.51 -4.40 -14.46
CA SER A 56 -8.31 -5.62 -14.72
C SER A 56 -9.16 -5.95 -13.50
N PRO A 57 -10.26 -6.73 -13.68
CA PRO A 57 -11.05 -7.25 -12.58
C PRO A 57 -10.16 -7.94 -11.54
N ARG A 58 -10.36 -7.59 -10.27
CA ARG A 58 -9.62 -8.19 -9.17
C ARG A 58 -10.41 -9.33 -8.56
N ILE A 59 -9.67 -10.34 -8.11
CA ILE A 59 -10.24 -11.45 -7.36
C ILE A 59 -10.43 -10.98 -5.91
N ASP A 60 -11.62 -11.18 -5.36
CA ASP A 60 -11.92 -10.90 -3.97
C ASP A 60 -11.40 -11.98 -3.02
N ARG A 61 -11.68 -11.88 -1.73
CA ARG A 61 -11.23 -12.84 -0.73
C ARG A 61 -11.90 -14.21 -0.85
N GLU A 62 -13.06 -14.27 -1.47
CA GLU A 62 -13.84 -15.50 -1.68
C GLU A 62 -13.38 -16.24 -2.95
N GLY A 63 -12.59 -15.59 -3.79
CA GLY A 63 -12.04 -16.14 -5.03
C GLY A 63 -12.82 -15.72 -6.27
N ASP A 64 -13.78 -14.80 -6.12
CA ASP A 64 -14.63 -14.34 -7.21
C ASP A 64 -14.07 -13.10 -7.90
N PRO A 65 -14.09 -13.03 -9.24
CA PRO A 65 -13.67 -11.86 -9.98
C PRO A 65 -14.73 -10.76 -9.89
N ARG A 66 -14.34 -9.58 -9.36
CA ARG A 66 -15.23 -8.41 -9.33
C ARG A 66 -15.02 -7.55 -10.57
N ALA A 67 -16.08 -7.33 -11.33
CA ALA A 67 -16.06 -6.51 -12.53
C ALA A 67 -15.67 -5.05 -12.21
N LEU A 68 -14.99 -4.37 -13.16
CA LEU A 68 -14.55 -2.99 -12.96
C LEU A 68 -15.72 -1.99 -12.85
N ASP A 69 -16.84 -2.28 -13.49
CA ASP A 69 -18.08 -1.49 -13.49
C ASP A 69 -19.06 -1.87 -12.37
N ALA A 70 -18.72 -2.84 -11.50
CA ALA A 70 -19.48 -3.15 -10.30
C ALA A 70 -19.54 -1.92 -9.36
N PRO A 71 -20.48 -1.88 -8.40
CA PRO A 71 -20.56 -0.80 -7.41
C PRO A 71 -19.20 -0.51 -6.77
N PHE A 72 -18.97 0.76 -6.38
CA PHE A 72 -17.69 1.22 -5.86
C PHE A 72 -17.15 0.32 -4.77
N SER A 73 -15.87 -0.01 -4.90
CA SER A 73 -15.11 -0.65 -3.84
C SER A 73 -13.62 -0.30 -3.91
N GLY A 74 -12.93 -0.43 -2.80
CA GLY A 74 -11.51 -0.18 -2.72
C GLY A 74 -10.85 -0.87 -1.54
N ILE A 75 -9.52 -0.93 -1.59
CA ILE A 75 -8.68 -1.49 -0.54
C ILE A 75 -7.68 -0.46 -0.02
N VAL A 76 -7.57 -0.36 1.30
CA VAL A 76 -6.54 0.44 1.96
C VAL A 76 -5.22 -0.33 1.91
N PHE A 77 -4.23 0.21 1.23
CA PHE A 77 -2.92 -0.45 1.11
C PHE A 77 -1.81 0.26 1.90
N LYS A 78 -2.08 1.49 2.36
CA LYS A 78 -1.15 2.28 3.17
C LYS A 78 -1.92 3.20 4.10
N VAL A 79 -1.43 3.37 5.31
CA VAL A 79 -1.87 4.41 6.26
C VAL A 79 -0.66 5.23 6.66
N GLN A 80 -0.81 6.53 6.72
CA GLN A 80 0.25 7.45 7.12
C GLN A 80 -0.31 8.52 8.04
N ALA A 81 0.27 8.68 9.22
CA ALA A 81 -0.07 9.72 10.15
C ALA A 81 0.91 10.89 10.04
N ASN A 82 0.47 12.07 10.51
CA ASN A 82 1.32 13.26 10.62
C ASN A 82 2.04 13.68 9.32
N MET A 83 1.40 13.51 8.17
CA MET A 83 1.93 13.98 6.89
C MET A 83 2.08 15.52 6.89
N ASP A 84 1.20 16.22 7.60
CA ASP A 84 1.33 17.64 7.90
C ASP A 84 1.70 17.81 9.37
N LYS A 85 2.83 18.45 9.64
CA LYS A 85 3.30 18.73 11.01
C LYS A 85 2.38 19.68 11.77
N ALA A 86 1.62 20.52 11.07
CA ALA A 86 0.67 21.48 11.65
C ALA A 86 -0.66 20.83 12.01
N HIS A 87 -1.05 19.81 11.28
CA HIS A 87 -2.28 19.07 11.47
C HIS A 87 -1.95 17.59 11.74
N ARG A 88 -2.40 17.08 12.89
CA ARG A 88 -2.27 15.64 13.23
C ARG A 88 -3.27 14.83 12.42
N ASP A 89 -3.18 14.95 11.08
CA ASP A 89 -4.04 14.24 10.18
C ASP A 89 -3.52 12.81 9.93
N ARG A 90 -4.44 11.92 9.70
CA ARG A 90 -4.19 10.55 9.29
C ARG A 90 -4.80 10.35 7.92
N VAL A 91 -4.00 9.87 6.99
CA VAL A 91 -4.41 9.60 5.62
C VAL A 91 -4.36 8.10 5.38
N ALA A 92 -5.49 7.52 4.99
CA ALA A 92 -5.55 6.16 4.45
C ALA A 92 -5.51 6.23 2.93
N PHE A 93 -4.53 5.58 2.32
CA PHE A 93 -4.42 5.48 0.88
C PHE A 93 -5.21 4.29 0.39
N LEU A 94 -6.23 4.60 -0.38
CA LEU A 94 -7.18 3.66 -0.94
C LEU A 94 -6.89 3.47 -2.43
N ARG A 95 -6.75 2.22 -2.88
CA ARG A 95 -6.81 1.88 -4.30
C ARG A 95 -8.25 1.57 -4.67
N VAL A 96 -8.77 2.26 -5.69
CA VAL A 96 -10.08 1.94 -6.28
C VAL A 96 -9.99 0.59 -7.00
N CYS A 97 -10.89 -0.34 -6.68
CA CYS A 97 -10.91 -1.68 -7.24
C CYS A 97 -12.07 -1.90 -8.22
N SER A 98 -13.22 -1.29 -7.97
CA SER A 98 -14.38 -1.30 -8.87
C SER A 98 -15.19 -0.01 -8.74
N GLY A 99 -16.00 0.28 -9.75
CA GLY A 99 -16.89 1.43 -9.78
C GLY A 99 -16.15 2.76 -9.84
N GLN A 100 -16.88 3.85 -9.69
CA GLN A 100 -16.35 5.21 -9.68
C GLN A 100 -16.37 5.75 -8.25
N PHE A 101 -15.29 6.37 -7.85
CA PHE A 101 -15.22 7.19 -6.64
C PHE A 101 -15.68 8.60 -6.96
N ASP A 102 -16.61 9.13 -6.17
CA ASP A 102 -17.01 10.53 -6.19
C ASP A 102 -16.77 11.15 -4.81
N ARG A 103 -16.19 12.34 -4.77
CA ARG A 103 -15.92 13.05 -3.53
C ARG A 103 -17.20 13.30 -2.75
N GLY A 104 -17.18 12.98 -1.46
CA GLY A 104 -18.33 13.16 -0.58
C GLY A 104 -19.28 11.97 -0.55
N MET A 105 -19.05 10.96 -1.38
CA MET A 105 -19.83 9.71 -1.28
C MET A 105 -19.65 9.09 0.11
N VAL A 106 -20.64 8.32 0.53
CA VAL A 106 -20.57 7.56 1.78
C VAL A 106 -20.26 6.11 1.44
N VAL A 107 -19.15 5.63 1.96
CA VAL A 107 -18.72 4.23 1.81
C VAL A 107 -18.92 3.48 3.11
N THR A 108 -19.11 2.18 3.06
CA THR A 108 -19.11 1.31 4.24
C THR A 108 -17.68 0.80 4.49
N HIS A 109 -17.17 1.02 5.69
CA HIS A 109 -15.93 0.43 6.17
C HIS A 109 -16.20 -1.01 6.57
N GLU A 110 -15.69 -1.97 5.79
CA GLU A 110 -16.07 -3.37 5.90
C GLU A 110 -15.83 -3.96 7.31
N PRO A 111 -14.65 -3.79 7.95
CA PRO A 111 -14.38 -4.40 9.25
C PRO A 111 -15.32 -3.96 10.37
N THR A 112 -15.82 -2.72 10.31
CA THR A 112 -16.69 -2.17 11.37
C THR A 112 -18.14 -2.10 10.98
N GLY A 113 -18.48 -2.22 9.68
CA GLY A 113 -19.82 -1.99 9.14
C GLY A 113 -20.28 -0.54 9.24
N LYS A 114 -19.43 0.40 9.63
CA LYS A 114 -19.79 1.80 9.82
C LYS A 114 -19.66 2.61 8.52
N PRO A 115 -20.56 3.59 8.29
CA PRO A 115 -20.44 4.51 7.19
C PRO A 115 -19.27 5.49 7.42
N PHE A 116 -18.57 5.83 6.33
CA PHE A 116 -17.53 6.83 6.29
C PHE A 116 -17.76 7.78 5.11
N ALA A 117 -17.83 9.09 5.38
CA ALA A 117 -18.01 10.11 4.36
C ALA A 117 -16.65 10.55 3.79
N THR A 118 -16.47 10.44 2.47
CA THR A 118 -15.20 10.71 1.77
C THR A 118 -15.03 12.19 1.40
N LYS A 119 -15.54 13.10 2.26
CA LYS A 119 -15.56 14.55 1.99
C LYS A 119 -14.17 15.15 1.75
N TYR A 120 -13.16 14.63 2.44
CA TYR A 120 -11.77 15.10 2.36
C TYR A 120 -10.93 14.04 1.66
N ALA A 121 -11.12 13.93 0.34
CA ALA A 121 -10.38 13.04 -0.52
C ALA A 121 -9.32 13.83 -1.31
N HIS A 122 -8.07 13.35 -1.28
CA HIS A 122 -6.95 13.97 -1.96
C HIS A 122 -6.21 12.97 -2.84
N SER A 123 -5.73 13.46 -3.98
CA SER A 123 -4.61 12.85 -4.69
C SER A 123 -3.33 13.31 -4.04
N VAL A 124 -2.37 12.43 -3.91
CA VAL A 124 -1.05 12.77 -3.37
C VAL A 124 -0.01 12.48 -4.46
N SER A 125 0.54 13.54 -5.02
CA SER A 125 1.65 13.49 -5.96
C SER A 125 2.86 14.18 -5.32
N GLY A 126 3.82 13.37 -4.86
CA GLY A 126 4.97 13.87 -4.11
C GLY A 126 4.55 14.52 -2.78
N GLN A 127 4.77 15.82 -2.62
CA GLN A 127 4.38 16.60 -1.43
C GLN A 127 3.09 17.42 -1.64
N GLU A 128 2.59 17.47 -2.86
CA GLU A 128 1.40 18.25 -3.21
C GLU A 128 0.15 17.41 -2.99
N ARG A 129 -0.87 18.04 -2.42
CA ARG A 129 -2.20 17.45 -2.20
C ARG A 129 -3.19 18.20 -3.07
N GLU A 130 -3.76 17.49 -4.01
CA GLU A 130 -4.85 18.01 -4.82
C GLU A 130 -6.16 17.34 -4.42
N THR A 131 -7.24 18.10 -4.43
CA THR A 131 -8.57 17.54 -4.16
C THR A 131 -8.96 16.62 -5.31
N VAL A 132 -9.38 15.40 -4.98
CA VAL A 132 -9.90 14.43 -5.95
C VAL A 132 -11.41 14.53 -5.98
N GLU A 133 -11.96 14.89 -7.13
CA GLU A 133 -13.40 14.89 -7.35
C GLU A 133 -13.89 13.51 -7.77
N GLN A 134 -13.15 12.84 -8.65
CA GLN A 134 -13.48 11.52 -9.18
C GLN A 134 -12.23 10.66 -9.32
N ALA A 135 -12.39 9.35 -9.12
CA ALA A 135 -11.35 8.37 -9.37
C ALA A 135 -11.96 7.06 -9.89
N PHE A 136 -11.17 6.31 -10.66
CA PHE A 136 -11.60 5.11 -11.35
C PHE A 136 -10.78 3.89 -10.93
N PRO A 137 -11.19 2.65 -11.28
CA PRO A 137 -10.43 1.45 -10.94
C PRO A 137 -8.96 1.55 -11.35
N GLY A 138 -8.07 1.31 -10.39
CA GLY A 138 -6.62 1.49 -10.53
C GLY A 138 -6.08 2.77 -9.91
N ASP A 139 -6.90 3.81 -9.77
CA ASP A 139 -6.50 5.07 -9.15
C ASP A 139 -6.29 4.93 -7.63
N VAL A 140 -5.54 5.87 -7.09
CA VAL A 140 -5.26 5.96 -5.65
C VAL A 140 -5.86 7.25 -5.09
N VAL A 141 -6.63 7.11 -4.02
CA VAL A 141 -7.26 8.21 -3.30
C VAL A 141 -6.78 8.24 -1.85
N GLY A 142 -6.33 9.38 -1.37
CA GLY A 142 -6.02 9.60 0.05
C GLY A 142 -7.25 10.07 0.82
N LEU A 143 -7.72 9.27 1.76
CA LEU A 143 -8.82 9.61 2.65
C LEU A 143 -8.29 10.24 3.94
N VAL A 144 -8.56 11.52 4.16
CA VAL A 144 -8.14 12.25 5.36
C VAL A 144 -9.11 11.98 6.51
N ASN A 145 -8.61 12.03 7.73
CA ASN A 145 -9.35 11.73 8.96
C ASN A 145 -9.85 10.27 9.06
N ALA A 146 -9.22 9.37 8.33
CA ALA A 146 -9.53 7.94 8.33
C ALA A 146 -8.90 7.23 9.55
N ASN A 147 -9.30 7.63 10.77
CA ASN A 147 -8.64 7.21 12.02
C ASN A 147 -8.84 5.73 12.33
N ASP A 148 -9.97 5.15 11.91
CA ASP A 148 -10.30 3.75 12.16
C ASP A 148 -9.78 2.80 11.08
N PHE A 149 -9.21 3.34 9.99
CA PHE A 149 -8.74 2.53 8.86
C PHE A 149 -7.35 1.95 9.12
N ARG A 150 -7.16 0.73 8.64
CA ARG A 150 -5.90 -0.02 8.70
C ARG A 150 -5.53 -0.55 7.32
N VAL A 151 -4.27 -0.89 7.15
CA VAL A 151 -3.80 -1.57 5.93
C VAL A 151 -4.52 -2.91 5.78
N GLY A 152 -5.08 -3.16 4.59
CA GLY A 152 -5.87 -4.35 4.28
C GLY A 152 -7.39 -4.15 4.42
N ASP A 153 -7.85 -3.04 5.00
CA ASP A 153 -9.29 -2.77 5.13
C ASP A 153 -9.93 -2.56 3.76
N SER A 154 -11.11 -3.15 3.60
CA SER A 154 -11.96 -2.97 2.43
C SER A 154 -13.02 -1.92 2.68
N VAL A 155 -13.37 -1.18 1.64
CA VAL A 155 -14.52 -0.26 1.62
C VAL A 155 -15.39 -0.55 0.42
N TYR A 156 -16.70 -0.31 0.54
CA TYR A 156 -17.65 -0.57 -0.55
C TYR A 156 -18.91 0.31 -0.43
N VAL A 157 -19.65 0.37 -1.54
CA VAL A 157 -21.01 0.90 -1.61
C VAL A 157 -21.90 -0.23 -2.13
N ASP A 158 -23.06 -0.38 -1.51
CA ASP A 158 -24.10 -1.38 -1.80
C ASP A 158 -23.64 -2.83 -1.62
N ASP A 159 -22.87 -3.37 -2.56
CA ASP A 159 -22.44 -4.76 -2.55
C ASP A 159 -21.22 -4.97 -1.67
N LYS A 160 -21.40 -5.72 -0.58
CA LYS A 160 -20.31 -6.08 0.33
C LYS A 160 -19.22 -6.85 -0.41
N VAL A 161 -17.97 -6.43 -0.21
CA VAL A 161 -16.79 -7.11 -0.73
C VAL A 161 -15.66 -7.05 0.29
N GLN A 162 -14.90 -8.13 0.38
CA GLN A 162 -13.63 -8.20 1.12
C GLN A 162 -12.49 -8.45 0.12
N TRP A 163 -11.52 -7.57 0.14
CA TRP A 163 -10.32 -7.76 -0.67
C TRP A 163 -9.30 -8.66 0.05
N PRO A 164 -8.48 -9.41 -0.68
CA PRO A 164 -7.39 -10.16 -0.08
C PRO A 164 -6.48 -9.26 0.74
N LEU A 165 -6.02 -9.75 1.87
CA LEU A 165 -5.10 -9.00 2.74
C LEU A 165 -3.82 -8.63 1.99
N VAL A 166 -3.30 -7.45 2.28
CA VAL A 166 -1.98 -7.05 1.80
C VAL A 166 -0.95 -8.02 2.39
N PRO A 167 -0.10 -8.67 1.57
CA PRO A 167 0.89 -9.60 2.07
C PRO A 167 1.82 -8.92 3.08
N SER A 168 2.03 -9.53 4.22
CA SER A 168 3.01 -9.12 5.22
C SER A 168 4.13 -10.16 5.32
N PHE A 169 5.37 -9.70 5.45
CA PHE A 169 6.50 -10.58 5.66
C PHE A 169 6.68 -10.87 7.14
N ALA A 170 7.13 -12.08 7.48
CA ALA A 170 7.50 -12.41 8.84
C ALA A 170 8.69 -11.54 9.27
N PRO A 171 8.66 -10.94 10.47
CA PRO A 171 9.75 -10.14 10.97
C PRO A 171 10.98 -11.00 11.28
N ALA A 172 12.17 -10.48 10.93
CA ALA A 172 13.46 -11.11 11.21
C ALA A 172 14.28 -10.34 12.26
N HIS A 173 13.88 -9.11 12.58
CA HIS A 173 14.59 -8.23 13.50
C HIS A 173 13.65 -7.79 14.63
N PHE A 174 14.19 -7.77 15.86
CA PHE A 174 13.42 -7.45 17.05
C PHE A 174 14.17 -6.44 17.93
N ARG A 175 13.46 -5.44 18.46
CA ARG A 175 13.99 -4.43 19.39
C ARG A 175 12.99 -4.15 20.49
N ILE A 176 13.46 -4.10 21.71
CA ILE A 176 12.65 -3.67 22.87
C ILE A 176 12.68 -2.14 22.89
N ALA A 177 11.50 -1.52 22.84
CA ALA A 177 11.36 -0.08 22.96
C ALA A 177 11.00 0.31 24.39
N ARG A 178 11.68 1.33 24.94
CA ARG A 178 11.38 1.88 26.26
C ARG A 178 11.45 3.39 26.23
N THR A 179 10.57 4.05 27.00
CA THR A 179 10.71 5.49 27.20
C THR A 179 11.89 5.78 28.13
N LEU A 180 12.69 6.76 27.77
CA LEU A 180 13.76 7.28 28.63
C LEU A 180 13.23 8.25 29.70
N ASP A 181 12.04 8.82 29.47
CA ASP A 181 11.39 9.81 30.34
C ASP A 181 9.98 9.33 30.65
N THR A 182 9.75 8.96 31.89
CA THR A 182 8.45 8.47 32.37
C THR A 182 7.33 9.51 32.28
N SER A 183 7.66 10.81 32.31
CA SER A 183 6.67 11.87 32.11
C SER A 183 6.09 11.90 30.71
N LYS A 184 6.78 11.31 29.73
CA LYS A 184 6.37 11.16 28.33
C LYS A 184 5.73 9.82 27.99
N ALA A 185 5.39 9.00 28.97
CA ALA A 185 4.84 7.65 28.77
C ALA A 185 3.57 7.65 27.89
N LYS A 186 2.72 8.68 27.98
CA LYS A 186 1.54 8.81 27.13
C LYS A 186 1.93 9.06 25.66
N GLN A 187 2.91 9.91 25.40
CA GLN A 187 3.41 10.19 24.06
C GLN A 187 4.09 8.96 23.45
N PHE A 188 4.89 8.24 24.25
CA PHE A 188 5.53 7.00 23.85
C PHE A 188 4.48 5.96 23.41
N ARG A 189 3.46 5.69 24.23
CA ARG A 189 2.38 4.75 23.86
C ARG A 189 1.63 5.16 22.59
N SER A 190 1.35 6.46 22.44
CA SER A 190 0.72 6.97 21.24
C SER A 190 1.59 6.78 20.00
N GLY A 191 2.90 7.03 20.09
CA GLY A 191 3.84 6.83 18.98
C GLY A 191 3.99 5.36 18.59
N ILE A 192 4.09 4.47 19.57
CA ILE A 192 4.12 3.01 19.32
C ILE A 192 2.82 2.56 18.63
N GLY A 193 1.66 3.02 19.09
CA GLY A 193 0.39 2.72 18.46
C GLY A 193 0.32 3.20 16.99
N GLN A 194 0.85 4.39 16.70
CA GLN A 194 0.92 4.91 15.32
C GLN A 194 1.79 4.04 14.42
N LEU A 195 2.97 3.63 14.88
CA LEU A 195 3.87 2.76 14.11
C LEU A 195 3.22 1.41 13.77
N ASP A 196 2.46 0.84 14.73
CA ASP A 196 1.71 -0.41 14.55
C ASP A 196 0.59 -0.24 13.51
N GLU A 197 -0.17 0.85 13.64
CA GLU A 197 -1.28 1.18 12.74
C GLU A 197 -0.84 1.51 11.31
N GLU A 198 0.32 2.14 11.15
CA GLU A 198 0.94 2.42 9.85
C GLU A 198 1.56 1.18 9.21
N GLY A 199 1.74 0.10 9.98
CA GLY A 199 2.37 -1.14 9.51
C GLY A 199 3.87 -1.00 9.25
N VAL A 200 4.53 0.02 9.82
CA VAL A 200 5.98 0.20 9.69
C VAL A 200 6.73 -0.91 10.42
N VAL A 201 6.25 -1.27 11.60
CA VAL A 201 6.72 -2.39 12.40
C VAL A 201 5.53 -3.13 12.99
N GLN A 202 5.70 -4.40 13.34
CA GLN A 202 4.74 -5.12 14.16
C GLN A 202 5.05 -4.85 15.64
N VAL A 203 4.03 -4.58 16.44
CA VAL A 203 4.20 -4.33 17.87
C VAL A 203 3.75 -5.56 18.65
N LEU A 204 4.72 -6.28 19.20
CA LEU A 204 4.48 -7.44 20.05
C LEU A 204 4.50 -7.01 21.51
N ARG A 205 3.59 -7.57 22.30
CA ARG A 205 3.45 -7.27 23.74
C ARG A 205 3.59 -8.56 24.54
N GLU A 206 4.47 -8.53 25.49
CA GLU A 206 4.59 -9.61 26.46
C GLU A 206 3.46 -9.48 27.50
N PRO A 207 2.71 -10.55 27.83
CA PRO A 207 1.55 -10.46 28.70
C PRO A 207 1.83 -9.80 30.06
N ASP A 208 3.00 -10.05 30.65
CA ASP A 208 3.37 -9.56 31.97
C ASP A 208 3.92 -8.12 31.99
N ILE A 209 4.44 -7.64 30.87
CA ILE A 209 5.10 -6.32 30.74
C ILE A 209 4.20 -5.29 30.01
N GLY A 210 3.37 -5.77 29.10
CA GLY A 210 2.41 -4.96 28.37
C GLY A 210 3.03 -3.81 27.59
N ASP A 211 2.44 -2.61 27.72
CA ASP A 211 2.85 -1.41 26.97
C ASP A 211 4.08 -0.68 27.53
N GLN A 212 4.70 -1.19 28.61
CA GLN A 212 5.86 -0.52 29.19
C GLN A 212 7.16 -0.78 28.42
N ALA A 213 7.25 -1.94 27.79
CA ALA A 213 8.42 -2.32 27.00
C ALA A 213 7.99 -3.19 25.79
N PRO A 214 7.23 -2.63 24.82
CA PRO A 214 6.81 -3.38 23.65
C PRO A 214 8.02 -3.81 22.82
N ILE A 215 7.89 -4.96 22.18
CA ILE A 215 8.88 -5.46 21.23
C ILE A 215 8.46 -4.98 19.83
N LEU A 216 9.30 -4.20 19.20
CA LEU A 216 9.13 -3.82 17.80
C LEU A 216 9.76 -4.91 16.94
N ALA A 217 8.99 -5.45 16.02
CA ALA A 217 9.41 -6.50 15.11
C ALA A 217 9.33 -6.00 13.65
N ALA A 218 10.42 -6.18 12.90
CA ALA A 218 10.59 -5.63 11.55
C ALA A 218 11.22 -6.66 10.61
N VAL A 219 10.97 -6.49 9.32
CA VAL A 219 11.58 -7.32 8.26
C VAL A 219 13.06 -6.97 8.10
N GLY A 220 13.41 -5.71 8.23
CA GLY A 220 14.79 -5.22 8.08
C GLY A 220 15.18 -4.19 9.16
N PRO A 221 16.49 -4.04 9.44
CA PRO A 221 16.98 -3.16 10.50
C PRO A 221 16.73 -1.67 10.24
N LEU A 222 16.52 -1.27 8.99
CA LEU A 222 16.25 0.13 8.63
C LEU A 222 14.83 0.61 8.97
N GLN A 223 13.95 -0.30 9.45
CA GLN A 223 12.61 0.06 9.90
C GLN A 223 12.58 0.59 11.34
N PHE A 224 13.68 0.44 12.08
CA PHE A 224 13.87 0.99 13.43
C PHE A 224 14.55 2.35 13.40
#